data_5bb2bb0b11b916b752280e3aa9297e14
#
_entry.id   5bb2bb0b11b916b752280e3aa9297e14
#
_cell.length_a   1.000
_cell.length_b   1.000
_cell.length_c   1.000
_cell.angle_alpha   90.00
_cell.angle_beta   90.00
_cell.angle_gamma   90.00
#
_symmetry.space_group_name_H-M   'P 1'
#
loop_
_entity.id
_entity.type
_entity.pdbx_description
1 polymer ?
#
loop_
_entity_poly.entity_id
_entity_poly.type
_entity_poly.pdbx_seq_one_letter_code
_entity_poly.pdbx_strand_id
1 'polypeptide(L)'
;MAFRGTDNTITGWREDFNMGYLSETPGQLRAVEYLNRAVTDKKQRVRVGGHSKGGNFAVYASVKCDPQIQNQILNVYSNDGPGFRSDMVESTEYQRMLPKLHTILPESSIVGMLLEHQESFEVVKSSNSGIQQHDAMSWEVLGRSFVHVDQVAAQSLLLDETMKSWIYQLDGEERAQIVETAFDTVSYTH
;
A
#
# COMPACT_ATOMS: atom_id res chain seq x y z
N MET A 1 10.18 10.79 6.18
CA MET A 1 10.65 10.14 4.93
C MET A 1 9.42 9.73 4.13
N ALA A 2 9.39 10.01 2.83
CA ALA A 2 8.27 9.62 1.97
C ALA A 2 8.79 8.74 0.83
N PHE A 3 8.12 7.62 0.61
CA PHE A 3 8.35 6.76 -0.55
C PHE A 3 7.40 7.18 -1.68
N ARG A 4 7.95 7.30 -2.87
CA ARG A 4 7.17 7.63 -4.05
C ARG A 4 6.39 6.40 -4.52
N GLY A 5 5.17 6.62 -4.96
CA GLY A 5 4.33 5.59 -5.59
C GLY A 5 4.70 5.32 -7.05
N THR A 6 3.79 4.68 -7.75
CA THR A 6 3.91 4.32 -9.17
C THR A 6 4.10 5.56 -10.04
N ASP A 7 4.94 5.47 -11.04
CA ASP A 7 5.30 6.55 -11.96
C ASP A 7 4.57 6.47 -13.31
N ASN A 8 3.37 5.91 -13.37
CA ASN A 8 2.58 5.70 -14.60
C ASN A 8 3.32 4.96 -15.74
N THR A 9 4.40 4.22 -15.40
CA THR A 9 5.07 3.35 -16.37
C THR A 9 4.51 1.94 -16.30
N ILE A 10 4.57 1.21 -17.42
CA ILE A 10 4.19 -0.21 -17.49
C ILE A 10 4.96 -1.02 -16.43
N THR A 11 6.24 -0.71 -16.24
CA THR A 11 7.07 -1.36 -15.21
C THR A 11 6.55 -1.11 -13.80
N GLY A 12 6.09 0.12 -13.51
CA GLY A 12 5.49 0.48 -12.23
C GLY A 12 4.23 -0.33 -11.94
N TRP A 13 3.30 -0.39 -12.88
CA TRP A 13 2.07 -1.16 -12.75
C TRP A 13 2.32 -2.67 -12.63
N ARG A 14 3.28 -3.21 -13.39
CA ARG A 14 3.68 -4.62 -13.30
C ARG A 14 4.20 -4.98 -11.90
N GLU A 15 4.95 -4.08 -11.27
CA GLU A 15 5.41 -4.27 -9.90
C GLU A 15 4.25 -4.24 -8.89
N ASP A 16 3.24 -3.39 -9.11
CA ASP A 16 2.06 -3.33 -8.27
C ASP A 16 1.28 -4.66 -8.26
N PHE A 17 1.11 -5.27 -9.41
CA PHE A 17 0.49 -6.59 -9.51
C PHE A 17 1.36 -7.72 -8.92
N ASN A 18 2.68 -7.61 -9.04
CA ASN A 18 3.62 -8.58 -8.48
C ASN A 18 3.56 -8.65 -6.95
N MET A 19 3.14 -7.58 -6.27
CA MET A 19 2.93 -7.59 -4.82
C MET A 19 1.87 -8.59 -4.36
N GLY A 20 0.92 -8.96 -5.23
CA GLY A 20 -0.14 -9.92 -4.91
C GLY A 20 0.33 -11.38 -4.85
N TYR A 21 1.43 -11.74 -5.51
CA TYR A 21 1.90 -13.12 -5.57
C TYR A 21 3.36 -13.36 -5.18
N LEU A 22 4.23 -12.35 -5.29
CA LEU A 22 5.60 -12.46 -4.77
C LEU A 22 5.62 -12.27 -3.26
N SER A 23 6.47 -13.01 -2.58
CA SER A 23 6.71 -12.81 -1.14
C SER A 23 7.31 -11.43 -0.86
N GLU A 24 8.11 -10.93 -1.77
CA GLU A 24 8.72 -9.60 -1.74
C GLU A 24 9.09 -9.14 -3.16
N THR A 25 9.02 -7.84 -3.40
CA THR A 25 9.40 -7.24 -4.68
C THR A 25 10.76 -6.56 -4.60
N PRO A 26 11.46 -6.38 -5.74
CA PRO A 26 12.72 -5.62 -5.76
C PRO A 26 12.57 -4.19 -5.20
N GLY A 27 11.42 -3.54 -5.42
CA GLY A 27 11.13 -2.22 -4.89
C GLY A 27 11.01 -2.20 -3.37
N GLN A 28 10.35 -3.21 -2.78
CA GLN A 28 10.26 -3.38 -1.34
C GLN A 28 11.65 -3.57 -0.70
N LEU A 29 12.49 -4.42 -1.28
CA LEU A 29 13.86 -4.63 -0.80
C LEU A 29 14.68 -3.34 -0.85
N ARG A 30 14.57 -2.59 -1.95
CA ARG A 30 15.23 -1.29 -2.08
C ARG A 30 14.73 -0.26 -1.08
N ALA A 31 13.45 -0.29 -0.75
CA ALA A 31 12.88 0.60 0.26
C ALA A 31 13.48 0.30 1.65
N VAL A 32 13.68 -0.98 2.00
CA VAL A 32 14.38 -1.39 3.24
C VAL A 32 15.82 -0.87 3.26
N GLU A 33 16.58 -1.13 2.18
CA GLU A 33 17.96 -0.65 2.08
C GLU A 33 18.05 0.88 2.22
N TYR A 34 17.14 1.60 1.56
CA TYR A 34 17.11 3.05 1.62
C TYR A 34 16.81 3.55 3.04
N LEU A 35 15.83 2.96 3.73
CA LEU A 35 15.50 3.35 5.10
C LEU A 35 16.69 3.10 6.05
N ASN A 36 17.34 1.94 5.93
CA ASN A 36 18.50 1.57 6.74
C ASN A 36 19.68 2.53 6.52
N ARG A 37 19.88 3.01 5.29
CA ARG A 37 20.98 3.95 4.96
C ARG A 37 20.65 5.38 5.36
N ALA A 38 19.39 5.79 5.32
CA ALA A 38 18.99 7.16 5.53
C ALA A 38 18.88 7.54 7.01
N VAL A 39 18.65 6.59 7.90
CA VAL A 39 18.53 6.80 9.35
C VAL A 39 19.84 6.40 10.03
N THR A 40 20.79 7.33 10.05
CA THR A 40 22.14 7.08 10.56
C THR A 40 22.37 7.54 12.00
N ASP A 41 21.63 8.54 12.47
CA ASP A 41 21.75 9.04 13.85
C ASP A 41 20.79 8.26 14.78
N LYS A 42 21.34 7.62 15.78
CA LYS A 42 20.58 6.85 16.79
C LYS A 42 19.57 7.67 17.60
N LYS A 43 19.71 8.99 17.64
CA LYS A 43 18.76 9.89 18.31
C LYS A 43 17.65 10.41 17.39
N GLN A 44 17.79 10.22 16.10
CA GLN A 44 16.81 10.67 15.12
C GLN A 44 15.48 9.93 15.33
N ARG A 45 14.39 10.69 15.30
CA ARG A 45 13.03 10.14 15.23
C ARG A 45 12.45 10.42 13.86
N VAL A 46 11.87 9.41 13.24
CA VAL A 46 11.38 9.50 11.87
C VAL A 46 9.90 9.13 11.77
N ARG A 47 9.21 9.80 10.86
CA ARG A 47 7.94 9.33 10.33
C ARG A 47 8.17 8.85 8.90
N VAL A 48 7.55 7.74 8.56
CA VAL A 48 7.68 7.11 7.25
C VAL A 48 6.30 7.09 6.60
N GLY A 49 6.21 7.27 5.31
CA GLY A 49 4.90 7.19 4.65
C GLY A 49 5.01 7.24 3.14
N GLY A 50 3.90 7.03 2.48
CA GLY A 50 3.78 7.08 1.03
C GLY A 50 2.33 6.94 0.59
N HIS A 51 2.11 7.15 -0.70
CA HIS A 51 0.83 7.01 -1.37
C HIS A 51 0.89 5.84 -2.35
N SER A 52 -0.19 5.10 -2.47
CA SER A 52 -0.27 3.96 -3.41
C SER A 52 0.84 2.93 -3.13
N LYS A 53 1.56 2.47 -4.13
CA LYS A 53 2.75 1.61 -3.98
C LYS A 53 3.76 2.17 -2.96
N GLY A 54 3.94 3.48 -2.90
CA GLY A 54 4.80 4.13 -1.91
C GLY A 54 4.32 3.92 -0.47
N GLY A 55 3.00 3.80 -0.25
CA GLY A 55 2.41 3.42 1.03
C GLY A 55 2.79 1.99 1.43
N ASN A 56 2.65 1.04 0.51
CA ASN A 56 3.12 -0.33 0.71
C ASN A 56 4.63 -0.38 1.03
N PHE A 57 5.46 0.32 0.27
CA PHE A 57 6.90 0.40 0.53
C PHE A 57 7.22 1.00 1.90
N ALA A 58 6.48 2.01 2.33
CA ALA A 58 6.66 2.63 3.64
C ALA A 58 6.40 1.62 4.78
N VAL A 59 5.32 0.85 4.68
CA VAL A 59 5.01 -0.19 5.65
C VAL A 59 6.03 -1.31 5.58
N TYR A 60 6.30 -1.88 4.39
CA TYR A 60 7.25 -2.97 4.21
C TYR A 60 8.64 -2.62 4.76
N ALA A 61 9.17 -1.45 4.38
CA ALA A 61 10.46 -0.99 4.85
C ALA A 61 10.49 -0.82 6.37
N SER A 62 9.43 -0.30 6.96
CA SER A 62 9.34 -0.10 8.41
C SER A 62 9.28 -1.42 9.19
N VAL A 63 8.65 -2.44 8.61
CA VAL A 63 8.57 -3.79 9.21
C VAL A 63 9.88 -4.55 9.06
N LYS A 64 10.59 -4.41 7.94
CA LYS A 64 11.78 -5.21 7.60
C LYS A 64 13.12 -4.50 7.80
N CYS A 65 13.12 -3.21 8.19
CA CYS A 65 14.38 -2.51 8.50
C CYS A 65 15.01 -3.00 9.81
N ASP A 66 16.23 -2.57 10.06
CA ASP A 66 16.97 -2.92 11.26
C ASP A 66 16.17 -2.59 12.53
N PRO A 67 16.17 -3.48 13.55
CA PRO A 67 15.40 -3.29 14.79
C PRO A 67 15.72 -1.98 15.52
N GLN A 68 16.95 -1.47 15.39
CA GLN A 68 17.32 -0.18 15.96
C GLN A 68 16.56 0.97 15.28
N ILE A 69 16.38 0.89 13.96
CA ILE A 69 15.63 1.88 13.17
C ILE A 69 14.14 1.76 13.44
N GLN A 70 13.59 0.54 13.58
CA GLN A 70 12.19 0.34 13.98
C GLN A 70 11.84 1.09 15.27
N ASN A 71 12.77 1.10 16.25
CA ASN A 71 12.59 1.83 17.51
C ASN A 71 12.59 3.36 17.33
N GLN A 72 13.20 3.87 16.25
CA GLN A 72 13.26 5.28 15.93
C GLN A 72 12.02 5.75 15.12
N ILE A 73 11.28 4.83 14.52
CA ILE A 73 10.06 5.13 13.79
C ILE A 73 8.95 5.50 14.80
N LEU A 74 8.39 6.69 14.63
CA LEU A 74 7.25 7.17 15.40
C LEU A 74 5.92 6.68 14.82
N ASN A 75 5.71 6.90 13.55
CA ASN A 75 4.50 6.54 12.80
C ASN A 75 4.85 6.15 11.37
N VAL A 76 4.02 5.29 10.80
CA VAL A 76 4.06 4.87 9.41
C VAL A 76 2.71 5.16 8.77
N TYR A 77 2.69 5.85 7.65
CA TYR A 77 1.47 6.24 6.94
C TYR A 77 1.38 5.56 5.59
N SER A 78 0.32 4.79 5.38
CA SER A 78 -0.06 4.24 4.09
C SER A 78 -1.30 4.97 3.58
N ASN A 79 -1.13 5.80 2.57
CA ASN A 79 -2.23 6.52 1.93
C ASN A 79 -2.67 5.75 0.70
N ASP A 80 -3.79 5.03 0.82
CA ASP A 80 -4.37 4.18 -0.23
C ASP A 80 -3.36 3.23 -0.90
N GLY A 81 -2.45 2.69 -0.08
CA GLY A 81 -1.49 1.67 -0.50
C GLY A 81 -2.06 0.28 -0.34
N PRO A 82 -1.74 -0.66 -1.26
CA PRO A 82 -2.19 -2.05 -1.12
C PRO A 82 -1.58 -2.69 0.13
N GLY A 83 -2.31 -3.63 0.71
CA GLY A 83 -1.88 -4.43 1.84
C GLY A 83 -0.80 -5.44 1.50
N PHE A 84 -0.79 -6.53 2.23
CA PHE A 84 0.23 -7.57 2.13
C PHE A 84 -0.40 -8.96 2.08
N ARG A 85 0.41 -9.96 1.82
CA ARG A 85 0.01 -11.37 1.94
C ARG A 85 -0.15 -11.75 3.42
N SER A 86 -0.95 -12.77 3.68
CA SER A 86 -1.25 -13.24 5.04
C SER A 86 0.01 -13.56 5.86
N ASP A 87 1.02 -14.19 5.22
CA ASP A 87 2.30 -14.52 5.86
C ASP A 87 3.06 -13.29 6.38
N MET A 88 2.94 -12.17 5.68
CA MET A 88 3.54 -10.90 6.10
C MET A 88 2.78 -10.27 7.26
N VAL A 89 1.45 -10.14 7.16
CA VAL A 89 0.65 -9.47 8.21
C VAL A 89 0.61 -10.27 9.52
N GLU A 90 0.74 -11.59 9.44
CA GLU A 90 0.82 -12.48 10.61
C GLU A 90 2.23 -12.53 11.24
N SER A 91 3.25 -11.96 10.57
CA SER A 91 4.61 -12.00 11.05
C SER A 91 4.79 -11.20 12.36
N THR A 92 5.69 -11.68 13.22
CA THR A 92 6.01 -11.01 14.50
C THR A 92 6.49 -9.57 14.30
N GLU A 93 7.21 -9.32 13.21
CA GLU A 93 7.72 -8.00 12.85
C GLU A 93 6.58 -7.04 12.51
N TYR A 94 5.60 -7.48 11.73
CA TYR A 94 4.43 -6.68 11.38
C TYR A 94 3.60 -6.37 12.63
N GLN A 95 3.33 -7.37 13.46
CA GLN A 95 2.57 -7.22 14.70
C GLN A 95 3.23 -6.22 15.66
N ARG A 96 4.54 -6.18 15.71
CA ARG A 96 5.30 -5.20 16.50
C ARG A 96 5.11 -3.77 16.00
N MET A 97 5.00 -3.60 14.67
CA MET A 97 4.82 -2.29 14.04
C MET A 97 3.37 -1.83 14.01
N LEU A 98 2.40 -2.75 14.17
CA LEU A 98 0.97 -2.49 14.08
C LEU A 98 0.50 -1.23 14.83
N PRO A 99 0.93 -0.96 16.09
CA PRO A 99 0.50 0.25 16.82
C PRO A 99 1.00 1.58 16.22
N LYS A 100 1.92 1.52 15.25
CA LYS A 100 2.50 2.69 14.58
C LYS A 100 1.96 2.87 13.16
N LEU A 101 1.21 1.89 12.63
CA LEU A 101 0.66 1.93 11.29
C LEU A 101 -0.62 2.76 11.26
N HIS A 102 -0.70 3.64 10.27
CA HIS A 102 -1.86 4.47 9.98
C HIS A 102 -2.19 4.31 8.50
N THR A 103 -3.27 3.61 8.22
CA THR A 103 -3.78 3.41 6.86
C THR A 103 -4.94 4.36 6.64
N ILE A 104 -4.87 5.15 5.58
CA ILE A 104 -5.87 6.14 5.19
C ILE A 104 -6.38 5.76 3.81
N LEU A 105 -7.69 5.58 3.68
CA LEU A 105 -8.35 5.15 2.46
C LEU A 105 -9.41 6.17 2.04
N PRO A 106 -9.58 6.48 0.75
CA PRO A 106 -10.78 7.19 0.32
C PRO A 106 -12.02 6.29 0.39
N GLU A 107 -13.20 6.87 0.46
CA GLU A 107 -14.46 6.13 0.60
C GLU A 107 -14.72 5.10 -0.52
N SER A 108 -14.22 5.35 -1.73
CA SER A 108 -14.29 4.41 -2.87
C SER A 108 -12.91 3.82 -3.19
N SER A 109 -12.12 3.49 -2.16
CA SER A 109 -10.82 2.85 -2.34
C SER A 109 -10.97 1.51 -3.06
N ILE A 110 -10.10 1.29 -4.05
CA ILE A 110 -9.90 0.01 -4.72
C ILE A 110 -8.49 -0.50 -4.41
N VAL A 111 -7.49 0.36 -4.61
CA VAL A 111 -6.07 -0.03 -4.44
C VAL A 111 -5.76 -0.34 -2.99
N GLY A 112 -6.18 0.52 -2.06
CA GLY A 112 -5.92 0.34 -0.64
C GLY A 112 -6.71 -0.81 0.01
N MET A 113 -7.72 -1.34 -0.69
CA MET A 113 -8.44 -2.53 -0.24
C MET A 113 -7.82 -3.85 -0.75
N LEU A 114 -6.86 -3.79 -1.68
CA LEU A 114 -6.20 -4.99 -2.18
C LEU A 114 -5.33 -5.63 -1.11
N LEU A 115 -5.36 -6.97 -1.05
CA LEU A 115 -4.60 -7.81 -0.12
C LEU A 115 -5.05 -7.65 1.36
N GLU A 116 -4.21 -8.09 2.30
CA GLU A 116 -4.57 -8.15 3.71
C GLU A 116 -4.07 -6.91 4.47
N HIS A 117 -4.91 -6.45 5.39
CA HIS A 117 -4.59 -5.43 6.38
C HIS A 117 -5.01 -5.94 7.76
N GLN A 118 -4.22 -5.69 8.78
CA GLN A 118 -4.60 -5.99 10.17
C GLN A 118 -4.75 -4.74 11.03
N GLU A 119 -4.17 -3.62 10.58
CA GLU A 119 -4.39 -2.32 11.20
C GLU A 119 -5.80 -1.80 10.92
N SER A 120 -6.30 -0.97 11.82
CA SER A 120 -7.47 -0.16 11.54
C SER A 120 -7.14 0.93 10.53
N PHE A 121 -8.08 1.27 9.66
CA PHE A 121 -7.91 2.33 8.68
C PHE A 121 -8.91 3.48 8.93
N GLU A 122 -8.50 4.66 8.54
CA GLU A 122 -9.33 5.86 8.53
C GLU A 122 -9.87 6.07 7.13
N VAL A 123 -11.17 6.33 7.00
CA VAL A 123 -11.80 6.59 5.69
C VAL A 123 -11.99 8.07 5.51
N VAL A 124 -11.56 8.60 4.36
CA VAL A 124 -11.60 10.01 4.04
C VAL A 124 -12.46 10.29 2.82
N LYS A 125 -13.10 11.46 2.85
CA LYS A 125 -13.90 11.96 1.76
C LYS A 125 -13.04 12.50 0.63
N SER A 126 -13.47 12.27 -0.60
CA SER A 126 -12.83 12.79 -1.80
C SER A 126 -13.82 13.61 -2.63
N SER A 127 -13.33 14.65 -3.30
CA SER A 127 -14.07 15.42 -4.30
C SER A 127 -14.23 14.68 -5.64
N ASN A 128 -13.44 13.64 -5.87
CA ASN A 128 -13.53 12.76 -7.02
C ASN A 128 -14.51 11.60 -6.78
N SER A 129 -14.76 10.77 -7.80
CA SER A 129 -15.62 9.58 -7.70
C SER A 129 -14.92 8.33 -8.24
N GLY A 130 -15.31 7.16 -7.72
CA GLY A 130 -14.79 5.86 -8.13
C GLY A 130 -13.26 5.78 -8.01
N ILE A 131 -12.60 5.14 -8.97
CA ILE A 131 -11.15 4.94 -8.96
C ILE A 131 -10.34 6.26 -8.94
N GLN A 132 -10.91 7.36 -9.40
CA GLN A 132 -10.24 8.66 -9.37
C GLN A 132 -10.04 9.20 -7.94
N GLN A 133 -10.72 8.65 -6.94
CA GLN A 133 -10.48 8.94 -5.53
C GLN A 133 -9.10 8.44 -5.06
N HIS A 134 -8.43 7.59 -5.83
CA HIS A 134 -7.04 7.19 -5.58
C HIS A 134 -6.07 8.37 -5.61
N ASP A 135 -6.41 9.46 -6.31
CA ASP A 135 -5.63 10.70 -6.25
C ASP A 135 -5.79 11.37 -4.89
N ALA A 136 -4.76 11.28 -4.05
CA ALA A 136 -4.75 11.87 -2.73
C ALA A 136 -4.92 13.41 -2.73
N MET A 137 -4.68 14.08 -3.86
CA MET A 137 -4.91 15.54 -3.99
C MET A 137 -6.39 15.88 -4.08
N SER A 138 -7.26 14.90 -4.32
CA SER A 138 -8.71 15.05 -4.31
C SER A 138 -9.35 14.88 -2.92
N TRP A 139 -8.57 14.48 -1.90
CA TRP A 139 -9.08 14.23 -0.56
C TRP A 139 -9.42 15.53 0.14
N GLU A 140 -10.63 15.60 0.68
CA GLU A 140 -11.13 16.82 1.31
C GLU A 140 -10.44 17.08 2.65
N VAL A 141 -10.02 18.34 2.86
CA VAL A 141 -9.36 18.80 4.08
C VAL A 141 -10.18 19.90 4.73
N LEU A 142 -10.42 19.78 6.02
CA LEU A 142 -11.04 20.82 6.84
C LEU A 142 -10.10 21.21 7.99
N GLY A 143 -9.58 22.41 7.91
CA GLY A 143 -8.60 22.90 8.89
C GLY A 143 -7.27 22.14 8.81
N ARG A 144 -6.99 21.26 9.76
CA ARG A 144 -5.73 20.48 9.85
C ARG A 144 -5.93 18.99 9.67
N SER A 145 -7.13 18.55 9.34
CA SER A 145 -7.49 17.14 9.25
C SER A 145 -8.21 16.86 7.95
N PHE A 146 -8.16 15.62 7.51
CA PHE A 146 -9.05 15.15 6.46
C PHE A 146 -10.50 15.16 6.94
N VAL A 147 -11.43 15.27 6.01
CA VAL A 147 -12.85 15.04 6.29
C VAL A 147 -13.06 13.53 6.31
N HIS A 148 -13.41 13.00 7.49
CA HIS A 148 -13.61 11.57 7.68
C HIS A 148 -15.04 11.17 7.33
N VAL A 149 -15.22 9.94 6.89
CA VAL A 149 -16.49 9.24 6.70
C VAL A 149 -16.45 7.93 7.46
N ASP A 150 -17.62 7.42 7.86
CA ASP A 150 -17.70 6.28 8.78
C ASP A 150 -17.27 4.96 8.16
N GLN A 151 -17.44 4.79 6.83
CA GLN A 151 -17.21 3.52 6.16
C GLN A 151 -16.74 3.69 4.71
N VAL A 152 -16.02 2.70 4.23
CA VAL A 152 -15.75 2.52 2.79
C VAL A 152 -17.06 2.21 2.07
N ALA A 153 -17.22 2.68 0.85
CA ALA A 153 -18.42 2.45 0.04
C ALA A 153 -18.68 0.95 -0.17
N ALA A 154 -19.94 0.54 -0.10
CA ALA A 154 -20.33 -0.87 -0.24
C ALA A 154 -19.84 -1.51 -1.55
N GLN A 155 -19.74 -0.73 -2.63
CA GLN A 155 -19.18 -1.19 -3.91
C GLN A 155 -17.69 -1.54 -3.81
N SER A 156 -16.91 -0.80 -3.01
CA SER A 156 -15.49 -1.08 -2.79
C SER A 156 -15.31 -2.37 -1.99
N LEU A 157 -16.15 -2.62 -0.99
CA LEU A 157 -16.15 -3.86 -0.21
C LEU A 157 -16.48 -5.07 -1.08
N LEU A 158 -17.52 -4.96 -1.93
CA LEU A 158 -17.90 -6.04 -2.85
C LEU A 158 -16.81 -6.32 -3.88
N LEU A 159 -16.15 -5.29 -4.39
CA LEU A 159 -15.05 -5.43 -5.34
C LEU A 159 -13.84 -6.11 -4.66
N ASP A 160 -13.51 -5.72 -3.44
CA ASP A 160 -12.44 -6.34 -2.65
C ASP A 160 -12.70 -7.84 -2.43
N GLU A 161 -13.88 -8.21 -1.97
CA GLU A 161 -14.26 -9.63 -1.79
C GLU A 161 -14.16 -10.41 -3.10
N THR A 162 -14.60 -9.82 -4.21
CA THR A 162 -14.55 -10.44 -5.53
C THR A 162 -13.10 -10.62 -5.99
N MET A 163 -12.27 -9.60 -5.86
CA MET A 163 -10.86 -9.63 -6.24
C MET A 163 -10.06 -10.61 -5.37
N LYS A 164 -10.29 -10.63 -4.05
CA LYS A 164 -9.67 -11.60 -3.15
C LYS A 164 -10.06 -13.03 -3.52
N SER A 165 -11.36 -13.30 -3.70
CA SER A 165 -11.84 -14.63 -4.12
C SER A 165 -11.17 -15.06 -5.43
N TRP A 166 -11.05 -14.17 -6.39
CA TRP A 166 -10.43 -14.47 -7.68
C TRP A 166 -8.91 -14.70 -7.58
N ILE A 167 -8.20 -13.85 -6.84
CA ILE A 167 -6.76 -14.00 -6.61
C ILE A 167 -6.44 -15.30 -5.88
N TYR A 168 -7.25 -15.71 -4.91
CA TYR A 168 -7.01 -16.94 -4.15
C TYR A 168 -7.36 -18.23 -4.93
N GLN A 169 -8.21 -18.15 -5.96
CA GLN A 169 -8.57 -19.29 -6.80
C GLN A 169 -7.55 -19.60 -7.90
N LEU A 170 -6.72 -18.63 -8.24
CA LEU A 170 -5.68 -18.77 -9.28
C LEU A 170 -4.37 -19.28 -8.66
N ASP A 171 -3.69 -20.16 -9.35
CA ASP A 171 -2.31 -20.49 -9.01
C ASP A 171 -1.32 -19.38 -9.41
N GLY A 172 -0.04 -19.54 -9.03
CA GLY A 172 0.98 -18.51 -9.30
C GLY A 172 1.26 -18.28 -10.79
N GLU A 173 1.14 -19.33 -11.63
CA GLU A 173 1.35 -19.21 -13.08
C GLU A 173 0.16 -18.54 -13.75
N GLU A 174 -1.05 -18.90 -13.36
CA GLU A 174 -2.29 -18.29 -13.86
C GLU A 174 -2.35 -16.79 -13.53
N ARG A 175 -1.97 -16.39 -12.32
CA ARG A 175 -1.87 -14.97 -11.92
C ARG A 175 -0.88 -14.22 -12.78
N ALA A 176 0.32 -14.77 -12.97
CA ALA A 176 1.35 -14.15 -13.80
C ALA A 176 0.88 -13.98 -15.25
N GLN A 177 0.23 -14.98 -15.81
CA GLN A 177 -0.28 -14.96 -17.20
C GLN A 177 -1.38 -13.93 -17.41
N ILE A 178 -2.28 -13.76 -16.44
CA ILE A 178 -3.33 -12.74 -16.49
C ILE A 178 -2.72 -11.33 -16.42
N VAL A 179 -1.77 -11.12 -15.52
CA VAL A 179 -1.04 -9.86 -15.42
C VAL A 179 -0.35 -9.53 -16.73
N GLU A 180 0.39 -10.48 -17.35
CA GLU A 180 1.06 -10.27 -18.62
C GLU A 180 0.06 -9.96 -19.74
N THR A 181 -1.03 -10.72 -19.84
CA THR A 181 -2.05 -10.52 -20.87
C THR A 181 -2.74 -9.15 -20.73
N ALA A 182 -3.06 -8.73 -19.51
CA ALA A 182 -3.66 -7.43 -19.27
C ALA A 182 -2.73 -6.29 -19.70
N PHE A 183 -1.42 -6.41 -19.42
CA PHE A 183 -0.44 -5.39 -19.83
C PHE A 183 -0.15 -5.38 -21.31
N ASP A 184 -0.10 -6.53 -21.97
CA ASP A 184 0.06 -6.60 -23.41
C ASP A 184 -1.13 -5.96 -24.13
N THR A 185 -2.35 -6.17 -23.64
CA THR A 185 -3.55 -5.56 -24.21
C THR A 185 -3.55 -4.03 -24.07
N VAL A 186 -3.09 -3.49 -22.94
CA VAL A 186 -3.01 -2.04 -22.72
C VAL A 186 -1.89 -1.39 -23.55
N SER A 187 -0.77 -2.09 -23.78
CA SER A 187 0.35 -1.57 -24.57
C SER A 187 0.06 -1.51 -26.09
N TYR A 188 -0.93 -2.26 -26.59
CA TYR A 188 -1.35 -2.20 -28.01
C TYR A 188 -2.40 -1.11 -28.30
N THR A 189 -2.92 -0.41 -27.29
CA THR A 189 -3.96 0.62 -27.45
C THR A 189 -3.45 2.06 -27.32
N HIS A 190 -2.13 2.26 -27.27
CA HIS A 190 -1.49 3.59 -27.28
C HIS A 190 -0.49 3.77 -28.39
#